data_3d22eeaf1e28824a5cd7889e7f71df57
#
_entry.id   3d22eeaf1e28824a5cd7889e7f71df57
#
_cell.length_a   1.000
_cell.length_b   1.000
_cell.length_c   1.000
_cell.angle_alpha   90.00
_cell.angle_beta   90.00
_cell.angle_gamma   90.00
#
_symmetry.space_group_name_H-M   'P 1'
#
loop_
_entity.id
_entity.type
_entity.pdbx_description
1 polymer ?
#
loop_
_entity_poly.entity_id
_entity_poly.type
_entity_poly.pdbx_seq_one_letter_code
_entity_poly.pdbx_strand_id
1 'polypeptide(L)' 'MFEYRNKLVQEIAVCTCDRYQRRMTPGEPEWDEKVSISYKAGYYSIFGDGRKIEVDLCQHCFKETLGTWVRQTPTDDVF' A
#
# COMPACT_ATOMS: atom_id res chain seq x y z
N MET A 1 -0.18 6.87 1.47
CA MET A 1 -0.13 7.81 2.60
C MET A 1 -1.38 7.63 3.46
N PHE A 2 -1.19 7.39 4.76
CA PHE A 2 -2.29 7.16 5.68
C PHE A 2 -2.58 8.41 6.49
N GLU A 3 -3.86 8.63 6.76
CA GLU A 3 -4.31 9.70 7.66
C GLU A 3 -5.04 9.03 8.83
N TYR A 4 -4.83 9.56 10.02
CA TYR A 4 -5.33 8.98 11.26
C TYR A 4 -6.31 9.94 11.93
N ARG A 5 -7.24 9.39 12.68
CA ARG A 5 -8.14 10.18 13.49
C ARG A 5 -7.83 9.97 14.98
N ASN A 6 -8.07 10.99 15.75
CA ASN A 6 -7.80 10.93 17.18
C ASN A 6 -8.88 10.14 17.91
N LYS A 7 -8.42 9.14 18.64
CA LYS A 7 -9.23 8.36 19.57
C LYS A 7 -8.33 7.97 20.73
N LEU A 8 -8.79 7.09 21.60
CA LEU A 8 -7.93 6.54 22.66
C LEU A 8 -6.72 5.87 22.04
N VAL A 9 -6.90 5.23 20.89
CA VAL A 9 -5.82 4.78 20.05
C VAL A 9 -6.06 5.35 18.66
N GLN A 10 -4.99 5.66 17.95
CA GLN A 10 -5.15 6.16 16.59
C GLN A 10 -5.62 5.06 15.67
N GLU A 11 -6.51 5.40 14.77
CA GLU A 11 -6.94 4.47 13.72
C GLU A 11 -6.79 5.13 12.37
N ILE A 12 -6.55 4.31 11.34
CA ILE A 12 -6.36 4.80 9.98
C ILE A 12 -7.71 5.25 9.44
N ALA A 13 -7.81 6.51 9.05
CA ALA A 13 -9.04 7.11 8.51
C ALA A 13 -9.01 7.21 6.99
N VAL A 14 -7.85 7.45 6.41
CA VAL A 14 -7.69 7.67 4.98
C VAL A 14 -6.36 7.11 4.53
N CYS A 15 -6.35 6.50 3.35
CA CYS A 15 -5.13 6.13 2.65
C CYS A 15 -5.15 6.80 1.29
N THR A 16 -4.10 7.52 0.95
CA THR A 16 -3.98 8.21 -0.33
C THR A 16 -2.99 7.48 -1.22
N CYS A 17 -3.42 7.18 -2.45
CA CYS A 17 -2.54 6.59 -3.45
C CYS A 17 -1.42 7.58 -3.77
N ASP A 18 -0.18 7.13 -3.67
CA ASP A 18 0.98 8.01 -3.86
C ASP A 18 1.16 8.44 -5.32
N ARG A 19 0.60 7.69 -6.26
CA ARG A 19 0.77 8.00 -7.68
C ARG A 19 -0.27 8.98 -8.19
N TYR A 20 -1.57 8.70 -7.94
CA TYR A 20 -2.66 9.53 -8.48
C TYR A 20 -3.41 10.31 -7.40
N GLN A 21 -2.95 10.24 -6.17
CA GLN A 21 -3.55 10.99 -5.06
C GLN A 21 -5.01 10.61 -4.79
N ARG A 22 -5.44 9.43 -5.19
CA ARG A 22 -6.77 8.94 -4.88
C ARG A 22 -6.89 8.69 -3.38
N ARG A 23 -7.92 9.26 -2.77
CA ARG A 23 -8.20 9.05 -1.35
C ARG A 23 -9.09 7.82 -1.21
N MET A 24 -8.73 6.95 -0.29
CA MET A 24 -9.47 5.71 -0.02
C MET A 24 -9.81 5.67 1.45
N THR A 25 -11.07 5.32 1.75
CA THR A 25 -11.54 5.26 3.13
C THR A 25 -12.10 3.87 3.43
N PRO A 26 -12.08 3.45 4.70
CA PRO A 26 -12.63 2.14 5.08
C PRO A 26 -14.07 2.00 4.62
N GLY A 27 -14.43 0.82 4.13
CA GLY A 27 -15.75 0.54 3.62
C GLY A 27 -15.87 0.68 2.11
N GLU A 28 -14.90 1.27 1.46
CA GLU A 28 -14.87 1.36 0.01
C GLU A 28 -14.16 0.14 -0.59
N PRO A 29 -14.59 -0.34 -1.79
CA PRO A 29 -13.86 -1.43 -2.45
C PRO A 29 -12.37 -1.10 -2.67
N GLU A 30 -12.06 0.15 -3.00
CA GLU A 30 -10.67 0.56 -3.23
C GLU A 30 -9.84 0.46 -1.95
N TRP A 31 -10.45 0.64 -0.78
CA TRP A 31 -9.75 0.45 0.49
C TRP A 31 -9.31 -1.00 0.65
N ASP A 32 -10.21 -1.94 0.34
CA ASP A 32 -9.94 -3.36 0.51
C ASP A 32 -8.87 -3.85 -0.48
N GLU A 33 -8.77 -3.22 -1.63
CA GLU A 33 -7.90 -3.67 -2.70
C GLU A 33 -6.61 -2.87 -2.82
N LYS A 34 -6.37 -1.92 -1.92
CA LYS A 34 -5.14 -1.12 -1.97
C LYS A 34 -3.92 -1.98 -1.65
N VAL A 35 -2.78 -1.55 -2.14
CA VAL A 35 -1.51 -2.21 -1.91
C VAL A 35 -0.59 -1.25 -1.15
N SER A 36 -0.07 -1.72 -0.04
CA SER A 36 0.87 -0.93 0.76
C SER A 36 2.16 -1.71 0.92
N ILE A 37 3.28 -1.05 0.62
CA ILE A 37 4.60 -1.62 0.75
C ILE A 37 5.38 -0.74 1.71
N SER A 38 6.00 -1.37 2.71
CA SER A 38 6.80 -0.64 3.69
C SER A 38 7.93 -1.53 4.18
N TYR A 39 9.14 -1.00 4.13
CA TYR A 39 10.28 -1.71 4.67
C TYR A 39 11.39 -0.73 5.03
N LYS A 40 12.34 -1.18 5.85
CA LYS A 40 13.50 -0.39 6.22
C LYS A 40 14.68 -0.80 5.35
N ALA A 41 15.28 0.18 4.66
CA ALA A 41 16.43 -0.07 3.81
C ALA A 41 17.64 -0.46 4.65
N GLY A 42 18.34 -1.50 4.22
CA GLY A 42 19.51 -2.00 4.91
C GLY A 42 20.81 -1.39 4.38
N TYR A 43 21.90 -1.91 4.90
CA TYR A 43 23.24 -1.38 4.63
C TYR A 43 23.56 -1.35 3.14
N TYR A 44 23.13 -2.35 2.39
CA TYR A 44 23.43 -2.43 0.96
C TYR A 44 22.36 -1.84 0.06
N SER A 45 21.39 -1.14 0.64
CA SER A 45 20.28 -0.58 -0.14
C SER A 45 20.75 0.59 -0.98
N ILE A 46 20.24 0.67 -2.20
CA ILE A 46 20.49 1.82 -3.07
C ILE A 46 19.79 3.07 -2.56
N PHE A 47 18.83 2.94 -1.65
CA PHE A 47 18.15 4.09 -1.04
C PHE A 47 18.90 4.67 0.14
N GLY A 48 19.90 3.95 0.67
CA GLY A 48 20.64 4.39 1.84
C GLY A 48 20.21 3.64 3.10
N ASP A 49 21.21 3.33 3.92
CA ASP A 49 20.99 2.57 5.14
C ASP A 49 20.10 3.33 6.11
N GLY A 50 19.14 2.63 6.70
CA GLY A 50 18.28 3.18 7.74
C GLY A 50 17.08 3.96 7.23
N ARG A 51 16.91 4.11 5.93
CA ARG A 51 15.75 4.81 5.39
C ARG A 51 14.52 3.93 5.40
N LYS A 52 13.38 4.52 5.70
CA LYS A 52 12.10 3.83 5.61
C LYS A 52 11.52 4.07 4.22
N ILE A 53 11.24 2.99 3.52
CA ILE A 53 10.71 3.02 2.16
C ILE A 53 9.25 2.63 2.22
N GLU A 54 8.38 3.51 1.75
CA GLU A 54 6.94 3.29 1.82
C GLU A 54 6.29 3.73 0.52
N VAL A 55 5.30 2.96 0.08
CA VAL A 55 4.44 3.36 -1.01
C VAL A 55 3.06 2.75 -0.80
N ASP A 56 2.04 3.55 -1.05
CA ASP A 56 0.65 3.12 -1.00
C ASP A 56 0.05 3.37 -2.37
N LEU A 57 -0.52 2.33 -2.97
CA LEU A 57 -1.09 2.40 -4.31
C LEU A 57 -2.51 1.87 -4.32
N CYS A 58 -3.37 2.52 -5.09
CA CYS A 58 -4.65 1.90 -5.42
C CYS A 58 -4.40 0.73 -6.37
N GLN A 59 -5.37 -0.18 -6.48
CA GLN A 59 -5.19 -1.38 -7.30
C GLN A 59 -4.90 -1.04 -8.77
N HIS A 60 -5.47 0.05 -9.26
CA HIS A 60 -5.27 0.46 -10.66
C HIS A 60 -3.83 0.89 -10.91
N CYS A 61 -3.27 1.70 -10.01
CA CYS A 61 -1.88 2.11 -10.12
C CYS A 61 -0.92 0.95 -9.94
N PHE A 62 -1.23 0.04 -9.04
CA PHE A 62 -0.43 -1.16 -8.85
C PHE A 62 -0.40 -1.99 -10.14
N LYS A 63 -1.56 -2.18 -10.76
CA LYS A 63 -1.64 -2.94 -12.01
C LYS A 63 -0.89 -2.24 -13.13
N GLU A 64 -1.02 -0.94 -13.24
CA GLU A 64 -0.35 -0.18 -14.30
C GLU A 64 1.17 -0.19 -14.15
N THR A 65 1.67 -0.14 -12.91
CA THR A 65 3.11 -0.05 -12.69
C THR A 65 3.79 -1.40 -12.61
N LEU A 66 3.20 -2.33 -11.88
CA LEU A 66 3.83 -3.61 -11.58
C LEU A 66 3.07 -4.82 -12.12
N GLY A 67 1.91 -4.60 -12.72
CA GLY A 67 1.04 -5.70 -13.14
C GLY A 67 1.69 -6.65 -14.14
N THR A 68 2.61 -6.14 -14.97
CA THR A 68 3.32 -6.96 -15.94
C THR A 68 4.24 -7.96 -15.26
N TRP A 69 4.73 -7.64 -14.08
CA TRP A 69 5.74 -8.44 -13.40
C TRP A 69 5.20 -9.29 -12.26
N VAL A 70 3.97 -9.06 -11.84
CA VAL A 70 3.41 -9.86 -10.75
C VAL A 70 3.02 -11.23 -11.27
N ARG A 71 3.24 -12.23 -10.45
CA ARG A 71 2.78 -13.58 -10.75
C ARG A 71 1.40 -13.73 -10.17
N GLN A 72 0.46 -14.15 -11.02
CA GLN A 72 -0.91 -14.37 -10.62
C GLN A 72 -1.20 -15.85 -10.68
N THR A 73 -1.62 -16.40 -9.58
CA THR A 73 -1.93 -17.81 -9.49
C THR A 73 -3.30 -17.96 -8.85
N PRO A 74 -4.23 -18.69 -9.48
CA PRO A 74 -5.49 -18.96 -8.82
C PRO A 74 -5.22 -19.69 -7.50
N THR A 75 -5.87 -19.27 -6.45
CA THR A 75 -5.71 -19.93 -5.17
C THR A 75 -6.83 -20.95 -5.00
N ASP A 76 -6.43 -22.16 -4.72
CA ASP A 76 -7.38 -23.22 -4.35
C ASP A 76 -7.59 -23.17 -2.86
N ASP A 77 -7.86 -21.98 -2.37
CA ASP A 77 -8.00 -21.83 -0.94
C ASP A 77 -9.25 -22.52 -0.48
N VAL A 78 -9.01 -23.58 0.16
CA VAL A 78 -10.06 -24.34 0.79
C VAL A 78 -10.06 -23.91 2.23
N PHE A 79 -10.95 -23.08 2.52
CA PHE A 79 -11.06 -22.62 3.90
C PHE A 79 -12.06 -23.47 4.66
#